data_0d23f9bc27e5fd83f3f3bdebcdddc200
#
_entry.id   0d23f9bc27e5fd83f3f3bdebcdddc200
#
_cell.length_a   1.000
_cell.length_b   1.000
_cell.length_c   1.000
_cell.angle_alpha   90.00
_cell.angle_beta   90.00
_cell.angle_gamma   90.00
#
_symmetry.space_group_name_H-M   'P 1'
#
loop_
_entity.id
_entity.type
_entity.pdbx_description
1 polymer ?
#
loop_
_entity_poly.entity_id
_entity_poly.type
_entity_poly.pdbx_seq_one_letter_code
_entity_poly.pdbx_strand_id
1 'polypeptide(L)'
;AIARARLSSAGEDARFALAWIDISTGEFHITECDRLSLPAEIARLEPSEIIVSDALYADAELAPYWRELPAVTPLTRDVFDSATAERRLTSFFAVATSEAFGALTRLELTAAAACVTYVERTQIGKRPPLSPPLRESAGATMAIDQATRGNLELMRTLSGERRGSLLEAIDRTVTSAGSRLLAQRLSAPLTDPQAINSRLDGVASFVDDVAARADMRSRLAAAPDLARALARLAVGRGGPRDLAAIRDGILAAADLARALGSLNETPEDIASALRSCQRPA
;
A
#
# COMPACT_ATOMS: atom_id res chain seq x y z
N ALA A 1 -8.20 1.06 8.36
CA ALA A 1 -8.61 1.34 9.75
C ALA A 1 -7.95 2.60 10.26
N ILE A 2 -8.69 3.40 11.01
CA ILE A 2 -8.18 4.62 11.64
C ILE A 2 -8.33 4.49 13.15
N ALA A 3 -7.23 4.54 13.88
CA ALA A 3 -7.20 4.60 15.32
C ALA A 3 -6.73 5.99 15.79
N ARG A 4 -7.27 6.47 16.93
CA ARG A 4 -6.87 7.73 17.55
C ARG A 4 -6.22 7.46 18.91
N ALA A 5 -5.10 8.15 19.21
CA ALA A 5 -4.51 8.14 20.53
C ALA A 5 -5.50 8.68 21.57
N ARG A 6 -5.48 8.15 22.79
CA ARG A 6 -6.20 8.78 23.90
C ARG A 6 -5.56 10.13 24.17
N LEU A 7 -6.35 11.19 24.20
CA LEU A 7 -5.88 12.51 24.59
C LEU A 7 -5.38 12.43 26.04
N SER A 8 -4.11 12.64 26.26
CA SER A 8 -3.60 13.06 27.57
C SER A 8 -3.98 14.52 27.76
N SER A 9 -4.32 14.90 28.99
CA SER A 9 -4.82 16.21 29.36
C SER A 9 -4.06 17.38 28.74
N ALA A 10 -4.78 18.30 28.13
CA ALA A 10 -4.42 19.65 27.72
C ALA A 10 -3.26 19.83 26.72
N GLY A 11 -3.59 19.96 25.44
CA GLY A 11 -2.77 20.68 24.46
C GLY A 11 -1.93 19.84 23.50
N GLU A 12 -1.94 18.51 23.57
CA GLU A 12 -1.31 17.67 22.56
C GLU A 12 -2.26 17.49 21.37
N ASP A 13 -1.76 17.75 20.15
CA ASP A 13 -2.49 17.49 18.91
C ASP A 13 -2.88 16.01 18.82
N ALA A 14 -4.14 15.77 18.50
CA ALA A 14 -4.66 14.40 18.36
C ALA A 14 -3.86 13.64 17.29
N ARG A 15 -3.22 12.54 17.71
CA ARG A 15 -2.49 11.64 16.79
C ARG A 15 -3.40 10.51 16.33
N PHE A 16 -3.24 10.15 15.07
CA PHE A 16 -3.96 9.07 14.40
C PHE A 16 -2.98 8.07 13.82
N ALA A 17 -3.35 6.80 13.84
CA ALA A 17 -2.69 5.79 13.01
C ALA A 17 -3.68 5.30 11.96
N LEU A 18 -3.22 5.25 10.72
CA LEU A 18 -3.91 4.67 9.59
C LEU A 18 -3.25 3.34 9.24
N ALA A 19 -4.05 2.30 9.15
CA ALA A 19 -3.62 1.01 8.62
C ALA A 19 -4.52 0.65 7.44
N TRP A 20 -3.95 0.21 6.33
CA TRP A 20 -4.71 -0.16 5.14
C TRP A 20 -4.19 -1.42 4.48
N ILE A 21 -5.11 -2.14 3.86
CA ILE A 21 -4.88 -3.43 3.23
C ILE A 21 -5.45 -3.39 1.81
N ASP A 22 -4.68 -3.85 0.84
CA ASP A 22 -5.22 -4.28 -0.45
C ASP A 22 -5.36 -5.81 -0.44
N ILE A 23 -6.60 -6.29 -0.28
CA ILE A 23 -6.89 -7.73 -0.25
C ILE A 23 -6.53 -8.42 -1.57
N SER A 24 -6.51 -7.68 -2.68
CA SER A 24 -6.24 -8.24 -4.00
C SER A 24 -4.75 -8.54 -4.25
N THR A 25 -3.87 -7.85 -3.55
CA THR A 25 -2.40 -8.01 -3.65
C THR A 25 -1.78 -8.54 -2.37
N GLY A 26 -2.49 -8.44 -1.23
CA GLY A 26 -1.98 -8.80 0.09
C GLY A 26 -1.12 -7.71 0.73
N GLU A 27 -1.02 -6.53 0.12
CA GLU A 27 -0.26 -5.42 0.69
C GLU A 27 -0.91 -4.89 1.96
N PHE A 28 -0.09 -4.62 2.97
CA PHE A 28 -0.52 -4.10 4.25
C PHE A 28 0.45 -3.03 4.75
N HIS A 29 -0.06 -1.82 4.92
CA HIS A 29 0.74 -0.66 5.30
C HIS A 29 0.16 0.05 6.52
N ILE A 30 1.02 0.80 7.21
CA ILE A 30 0.68 1.58 8.40
C ILE A 30 1.43 2.91 8.36
N THR A 31 0.78 3.98 8.81
CA THR A 31 1.40 5.28 9.07
C THR A 31 0.75 5.97 10.26
N GLU A 32 1.49 6.87 10.91
CA GLU A 32 0.92 7.82 11.85
C GLU A 32 0.85 9.22 11.24
N CYS A 33 -0.18 9.96 11.57
CA CYS A 33 -0.32 11.35 11.20
C CYS A 33 -0.99 12.18 12.33
N ASP A 34 -0.89 13.48 12.22
CA ASP A 34 -1.64 14.42 13.03
C ASP A 34 -3.04 14.66 12.43
N ARG A 35 -3.82 15.46 13.11
CA ARG A 35 -5.17 15.82 12.69
C ARG A 35 -5.22 16.60 11.38
N LEU A 36 -4.25 17.48 11.13
CA LEU A 36 -4.20 18.31 9.93
C LEU A 36 -3.88 17.49 8.69
N SER A 37 -3.02 16.49 8.85
CA SER A 37 -2.59 15.60 7.76
C SER A 37 -3.59 14.47 7.47
N LEU A 38 -4.49 14.14 8.42
CA LEU A 38 -5.43 13.02 8.27
C LEU A 38 -6.27 13.08 6.98
N PRO A 39 -6.87 14.21 6.58
CA PRO A 39 -7.62 14.28 5.34
C PRO A 39 -6.77 14.03 4.09
N ALA A 40 -5.55 14.56 4.05
CA ALA A 40 -4.62 14.36 2.94
C ALA A 40 -4.19 12.89 2.80
N GLU A 41 -3.94 12.21 3.93
CA GLU A 41 -3.61 10.78 3.95
C GLU A 41 -4.79 9.91 3.46
N ILE A 42 -6.02 10.21 3.89
CA ILE A 42 -7.19 9.48 3.41
C ILE A 42 -7.41 9.73 1.91
N ALA A 43 -7.25 10.98 1.45
CA ALA A 43 -7.37 11.31 0.04
C ALA A 43 -6.28 10.64 -0.82
N ARG A 44 -5.07 10.48 -0.28
CA ARG A 44 -3.97 9.75 -0.93
C ARG A 44 -4.29 8.29 -1.17
N LEU A 45 -4.92 7.66 -0.20
CA LEU A 45 -5.21 6.23 -0.21
C LEU A 45 -6.43 5.86 -1.06
N GLU A 46 -7.34 6.80 -1.31
CA GLU A 46 -8.63 6.56 -2.00
C GLU A 46 -9.31 5.25 -1.54
N PRO A 47 -9.52 5.04 -0.23
CA PRO A 47 -9.98 3.77 0.28
C PRO A 47 -11.41 3.46 -0.16
N SER A 48 -11.66 2.21 -0.54
CA SER A 48 -13.03 1.74 -0.86
C SER A 48 -13.92 1.66 0.38
N GLU A 49 -13.31 1.47 1.56
CA GLU A 49 -13.99 1.41 2.85
C GLU A 49 -13.06 1.89 3.97
N ILE A 50 -13.61 2.64 4.90
CA ILE A 50 -12.90 3.16 6.07
C ILE A 50 -13.56 2.61 7.32
N ILE A 51 -12.80 1.93 8.17
CA ILE A 51 -13.27 1.47 9.48
C ILE A 51 -12.75 2.37 10.60
N VAL A 52 -13.62 2.76 11.48
CA VAL A 52 -13.33 3.63 12.65
C VAL A 52 -14.06 3.08 13.89
N SER A 53 -13.61 3.45 15.08
CA SER A 53 -14.39 3.13 16.29
C SER A 53 -15.66 3.98 16.39
N ASP A 54 -16.72 3.45 17.01
CA ASP A 54 -17.96 4.19 17.29
C ASP A 54 -17.68 5.56 17.93
N ALA A 55 -16.73 5.61 18.87
CA ALA A 55 -16.33 6.83 19.55
C ALA A 55 -15.67 7.85 18.61
N LEU A 56 -14.87 7.39 17.65
CA LEU A 56 -14.23 8.27 16.67
C LEU A 56 -15.24 8.72 15.59
N TYR A 57 -16.18 7.86 15.23
CA TYR A 57 -17.26 8.21 14.30
C TYR A 57 -18.18 9.28 14.87
N ALA A 58 -18.47 9.22 16.17
CA ALA A 58 -19.32 10.17 16.88
C ALA A 58 -18.60 11.46 17.32
N ASP A 59 -17.29 11.59 17.01
CA ASP A 59 -16.52 12.79 17.35
C ASP A 59 -17.07 13.99 16.58
N ALA A 60 -17.52 15.03 17.34
CA ALA A 60 -18.22 16.18 16.77
C ALA A 60 -17.39 16.96 15.73
N GLU A 61 -16.08 16.96 15.88
CA GLU A 61 -15.18 17.69 15.00
C GLU A 61 -14.86 16.92 13.71
N LEU A 62 -14.91 15.60 13.74
CA LEU A 62 -14.67 14.73 12.58
C LEU A 62 -15.96 14.27 11.90
N ALA A 63 -17.10 14.34 12.58
CA ALA A 63 -18.38 13.92 12.02
C ALA A 63 -18.75 14.58 10.69
N PRO A 64 -18.51 15.90 10.47
CA PRO A 64 -18.72 16.50 9.16
C PRO A 64 -17.86 15.87 8.07
N TYR A 65 -16.61 15.59 8.37
CA TYR A 65 -15.66 14.99 7.42
C TYR A 65 -16.07 13.55 7.05
N TRP A 66 -16.50 12.74 8.03
CA TRP A 66 -16.96 11.37 7.74
C TRP A 66 -18.14 11.31 6.78
N ARG A 67 -19.01 12.34 6.76
CA ARG A 67 -20.18 12.40 5.88
C ARG A 67 -19.83 12.65 4.41
N GLU A 68 -18.67 13.23 4.15
CA GLU A 68 -18.17 13.50 2.80
C GLU A 68 -17.47 12.29 2.18
N LEU A 69 -17.13 11.29 2.99
CA LEU A 69 -16.42 10.09 2.54
C LEU A 69 -17.41 8.99 2.08
N PRO A 70 -17.06 8.22 1.03
CA PRO A 70 -18.00 7.32 0.38
C PRO A 70 -18.46 6.12 1.24
N ALA A 71 -17.62 5.65 2.14
CA ALA A 71 -17.92 4.45 2.95
C ALA A 71 -17.15 4.47 4.26
N VAL A 72 -17.76 4.97 5.33
CA VAL A 72 -17.20 4.91 6.68
C VAL A 72 -18.05 3.97 7.53
N THR A 73 -17.42 2.89 8.02
CA THR A 73 -18.07 1.84 8.81
C THR A 73 -17.63 1.96 10.28
N PRO A 74 -18.54 2.40 11.18
CA PRO A 74 -18.25 2.39 12.60
C PRO A 74 -18.24 0.96 13.14
N LEU A 75 -17.26 0.64 13.97
CA LEU A 75 -17.13 -0.65 14.63
C LEU A 75 -17.06 -0.46 16.14
N THR A 76 -17.46 -1.48 16.86
CA THR A 76 -17.45 -1.52 18.30
C THR A 76 -16.05 -1.35 18.87
N ARG A 77 -15.96 -0.73 20.06
CA ARG A 77 -14.70 -0.35 20.71
C ARG A 77 -13.74 -1.53 20.92
N ASP A 78 -14.24 -2.75 21.06
CA ASP A 78 -13.43 -3.96 21.22
C ASP A 78 -12.50 -4.22 20.04
N VAL A 79 -12.90 -3.86 18.82
CA VAL A 79 -12.07 -3.97 17.61
C VAL A 79 -10.83 -3.07 17.71
N PHE A 80 -10.95 -1.92 18.36
CA PHE A 80 -9.88 -0.94 18.56
C PHE A 80 -9.27 -1.01 19.97
N ASP A 81 -9.39 -2.16 20.65
CA ASP A 81 -8.78 -2.33 21.97
C ASP A 81 -7.26 -2.50 21.86
N SER A 82 -6.53 -1.49 22.35
CA SER A 82 -5.07 -1.46 22.33
C SER A 82 -4.41 -2.47 23.27
N ALA A 83 -5.13 -2.98 24.27
CA ALA A 83 -4.58 -3.98 25.19
C ALA A 83 -4.45 -5.38 24.55
N THR A 84 -5.31 -5.68 23.57
CA THR A 84 -5.32 -6.95 22.84
C THR A 84 -4.76 -6.87 21.43
N ALA A 85 -4.44 -5.66 20.97
CA ALA A 85 -4.02 -5.40 19.58
C ALA A 85 -2.80 -6.21 19.16
N GLU A 86 -1.74 -6.19 19.95
CA GLU A 86 -0.51 -6.93 19.69
C GLU A 86 -0.77 -8.44 19.56
N ARG A 87 -1.47 -9.01 20.53
CA ARG A 87 -1.80 -10.45 20.50
C ARG A 87 -2.63 -10.84 19.28
N ARG A 88 -3.60 -10.00 18.88
CA ARG A 88 -4.41 -10.25 17.68
C ARG A 88 -3.57 -10.24 16.42
N LEU A 89 -2.68 -9.26 16.28
CA LEU A 89 -1.80 -9.14 15.12
C LEU A 89 -0.79 -10.29 15.04
N THR A 90 -0.11 -10.61 16.15
CA THR A 90 0.85 -11.73 16.21
C THR A 90 0.18 -13.07 15.96
N SER A 91 -1.03 -13.29 16.49
CA SER A 91 -1.82 -14.50 16.22
C SER A 91 -2.23 -14.60 14.74
N PHE A 92 -2.58 -13.48 14.10
CA PHE A 92 -2.93 -13.49 12.68
C PHE A 92 -1.76 -13.90 11.80
N PHE A 93 -0.57 -13.38 12.07
CA PHE A 93 0.64 -13.68 11.28
C PHE A 93 1.41 -14.92 11.78
N ALA A 94 0.96 -15.57 12.84
CA ALA A 94 1.62 -16.73 13.48
C ALA A 94 3.08 -16.43 13.87
N VAL A 95 3.35 -15.22 14.38
CA VAL A 95 4.67 -14.80 14.88
C VAL A 95 4.67 -14.72 16.42
N ALA A 96 5.84 -14.89 17.03
CA ALA A 96 5.96 -14.91 18.49
C ALA A 96 5.79 -13.52 19.13
N THR A 97 6.32 -12.47 18.48
CA THR A 97 6.33 -11.09 18.99
C THR A 97 6.04 -10.10 17.89
N SER A 98 5.61 -8.90 18.25
CA SER A 98 5.39 -7.78 17.32
C SER A 98 6.68 -7.21 16.75
N GLU A 99 7.83 -7.52 17.31
CA GLU A 99 9.16 -7.13 16.78
C GLU A 99 9.39 -7.64 15.34
N ALA A 100 8.73 -8.75 14.97
CA ALA A 100 8.74 -9.25 13.59
C ALA A 100 8.19 -8.23 12.57
N PHE A 101 7.43 -7.24 13.00
CA PHE A 101 6.86 -6.17 12.16
C PHE A 101 7.68 -4.86 12.25
N GLY A 102 8.81 -4.86 12.98
CA GLY A 102 9.56 -3.66 13.35
C GLY A 102 8.97 -2.94 14.56
N ALA A 103 9.52 -1.77 14.88
CA ALA A 103 9.15 -1.00 16.07
C ALA A 103 7.83 -0.23 15.84
N LEU A 104 6.70 -0.93 15.84
CA LEU A 104 5.37 -0.31 15.75
C LEU A 104 4.95 0.29 17.08
N THR A 105 4.35 1.47 17.03
CA THR A 105 3.76 2.09 18.22
C THR A 105 2.49 1.35 18.66
N ARG A 106 2.06 1.58 19.90
CA ARG A 106 0.79 1.02 20.39
C ARG A 106 -0.40 1.48 19.57
N LEU A 107 -0.36 2.69 19.02
CA LEU A 107 -1.40 3.24 18.18
C LEU A 107 -1.43 2.54 16.81
N GLU A 108 -0.26 2.35 16.20
CA GLU A 108 -0.10 1.61 14.94
C GLU A 108 -0.57 0.16 15.08
N LEU A 109 -0.17 -0.52 16.15
CA LEU A 109 -0.65 -1.88 16.46
C LEU A 109 -2.17 -1.94 16.58
N THR A 110 -2.80 -0.91 17.18
CA THR A 110 -4.26 -0.84 17.32
C THR A 110 -4.94 -0.73 15.96
N ALA A 111 -4.46 0.14 15.08
CA ALA A 111 -5.00 0.31 13.73
C ALA A 111 -4.81 -0.97 12.89
N ALA A 112 -3.62 -1.57 12.94
CA ALA A 112 -3.32 -2.82 12.24
C ALA A 112 -4.20 -3.98 12.72
N ALA A 113 -4.34 -4.16 14.03
CA ALA A 113 -5.18 -5.19 14.61
C ALA A 113 -6.67 -5.00 14.26
N ALA A 114 -7.13 -3.76 14.15
CA ALA A 114 -8.49 -3.47 13.70
C ALA A 114 -8.69 -3.91 12.24
N CYS A 115 -7.73 -3.64 11.35
CA CYS A 115 -7.75 -4.12 9.97
C CYS A 115 -7.87 -5.64 9.88
N VAL A 116 -6.96 -6.39 10.51
CA VAL A 116 -6.97 -7.86 10.42
C VAL A 116 -8.23 -8.45 11.06
N THR A 117 -8.72 -7.88 12.16
CA THR A 117 -9.97 -8.31 12.80
C THR A 117 -11.16 -8.11 11.86
N TYR A 118 -11.20 -7.00 11.14
CA TYR A 118 -12.25 -6.73 10.17
C TYR A 118 -12.20 -7.69 8.98
N VAL A 119 -11.00 -7.95 8.46
CA VAL A 119 -10.79 -8.94 7.39
C VAL A 119 -11.25 -10.33 7.83
N GLU A 120 -10.90 -10.79 9.04
CA GLU A 120 -11.34 -12.09 9.56
C GLU A 120 -12.87 -12.17 9.72
N ARG A 121 -13.54 -11.08 10.10
CA ARG A 121 -15.01 -11.01 10.21
C ARG A 121 -15.71 -11.02 8.85
N THR A 122 -15.13 -10.40 7.85
CA THR A 122 -15.74 -10.26 6.51
C THR A 122 -15.38 -11.39 5.57
N GLN A 123 -14.20 -12.01 5.72
CA GLN A 123 -13.73 -13.12 4.91
C GLN A 123 -13.95 -14.46 5.63
N ILE A 124 -15.21 -14.78 5.92
CA ILE A 124 -15.63 -15.93 6.74
C ILE A 124 -14.92 -17.21 6.31
N GLY A 125 -14.10 -17.76 7.23
CA GLY A 125 -13.40 -19.02 7.07
C GLY A 125 -12.20 -19.03 6.13
N LYS A 126 -11.77 -17.87 5.62
CA LYS A 126 -10.62 -17.78 4.71
C LYS A 126 -9.76 -16.56 5.07
N ARG A 127 -8.48 -16.80 5.32
CA ARG A 127 -7.51 -15.73 5.55
C ARG A 127 -6.85 -15.36 4.22
N PRO A 128 -7.00 -14.10 3.74
CA PRO A 128 -6.20 -13.65 2.61
C PRO A 128 -4.72 -13.65 2.98
N PRO A 129 -3.82 -13.93 2.04
CA PRO A 129 -2.38 -13.86 2.27
C PRO A 129 -1.98 -12.39 2.36
N LEU A 130 -1.89 -11.87 3.57
CA LEU A 130 -1.40 -10.53 3.81
C LEU A 130 0.10 -10.56 4.08
N SER A 131 0.82 -9.61 3.52
CA SER A 131 2.19 -9.33 3.92
C SER A 131 2.21 -8.78 5.35
N PRO A 132 3.30 -8.98 6.10
CA PRO A 132 3.48 -8.28 7.36
C PRO A 132 3.30 -6.77 7.17
N PRO A 133 2.73 -6.05 8.16
CA PRO A 133 2.49 -4.63 8.03
C PRO A 133 3.80 -3.86 7.85
N LEU A 134 3.85 -3.04 6.81
CA LEU A 134 4.99 -2.17 6.50
C LEU A 134 4.69 -0.74 6.97
N ARG A 135 5.56 -0.23 7.84
CA ARG A 135 5.46 1.15 8.30
C ARG A 135 5.93 2.12 7.23
N GLU A 136 5.08 3.06 6.86
CA GLU A 136 5.47 4.23 6.08
C GLU A 136 5.87 5.38 7.01
N SER A 137 7.04 5.98 6.76
CA SER A 137 7.51 7.10 7.57
C SER A 137 6.66 8.35 7.32
N ALA A 138 6.20 8.99 8.38
CA ALA A 138 5.50 10.26 8.27
C ALA A 138 6.37 11.31 7.55
N GLY A 139 5.79 12.03 6.59
CA GLY A 139 6.50 13.03 5.80
C GLY A 139 7.43 12.49 4.70
N ALA A 140 7.52 11.18 4.51
CA ALA A 140 8.29 10.59 3.40
C ALA A 140 7.69 10.91 2.04
N THR A 141 6.40 11.25 2.00
CA THR A 141 5.68 11.65 0.80
C THR A 141 5.06 13.05 0.95
N MET A 142 4.88 13.71 -0.17
CA MET A 142 4.28 15.04 -0.23
C MET A 142 2.80 14.97 0.19
N ALA A 143 2.44 15.79 1.17
CA ALA A 143 1.05 15.96 1.56
C ALA A 143 0.32 16.80 0.50
N ILE A 144 -0.63 16.19 -0.19
CA ILE A 144 -1.47 16.85 -1.21
C ILE A 144 -2.91 16.69 -0.76
N ASP A 145 -3.59 17.80 -0.49
CA ASP A 145 -4.99 17.78 -0.09
C ASP A 145 -5.93 17.32 -1.23
N GLN A 146 -7.16 16.97 -0.88
CA GLN A 146 -8.12 16.42 -1.81
C GLN A 146 -8.48 17.40 -2.94
N ALA A 147 -8.60 18.70 -2.64
CA ALA A 147 -8.95 19.71 -3.64
C ALA A 147 -7.80 19.90 -4.65
N THR A 148 -6.56 19.98 -4.15
CA THR A 148 -5.36 20.05 -4.99
C THR A 148 -5.22 18.78 -5.85
N ARG A 149 -5.46 17.58 -5.33
CA ARG A 149 -5.46 16.34 -6.13
C ARG A 149 -6.48 16.38 -7.25
N GLY A 150 -7.69 16.83 -6.95
CA GLY A 150 -8.75 16.99 -7.93
C GLY A 150 -8.39 18.01 -9.00
N ASN A 151 -7.92 19.19 -8.61
CA ASN A 151 -7.56 20.26 -9.54
C ASN A 151 -6.37 19.92 -10.45
N LEU A 152 -5.42 19.14 -9.96
CA LEU A 152 -4.29 18.63 -10.75
C LEU A 152 -4.66 17.44 -11.64
N GLU A 153 -5.86 16.90 -11.49
CA GLU A 153 -6.34 15.74 -12.24
C GLU A 153 -5.32 14.58 -12.26
N LEU A 154 -4.69 14.30 -11.12
CA LEU A 154 -3.59 13.34 -11.02
C LEU A 154 -4.03 11.93 -11.43
N MET A 155 -5.08 11.42 -10.80
CA MET A 155 -5.57 10.05 -10.98
C MET A 155 -6.81 9.99 -11.85
N ARG A 156 -7.65 11.01 -11.75
CA ARG A 156 -8.93 11.15 -12.45
C ARG A 156 -9.16 12.62 -12.81
N THR A 157 -9.91 12.86 -13.87
CA THR A 157 -10.37 14.20 -14.25
C THR A 157 -11.41 14.73 -13.25
N LEU A 158 -11.74 16.00 -13.32
CA LEU A 158 -12.82 16.61 -12.54
C LEU A 158 -14.19 15.92 -12.78
N SER A 159 -14.39 15.28 -13.94
CA SER A 159 -15.57 14.46 -14.23
C SER A 159 -15.49 13.04 -13.64
N GLY A 160 -14.41 12.67 -12.93
CA GLY A 160 -14.23 11.36 -12.31
C GLY A 160 -13.67 10.28 -13.24
N GLU A 161 -13.39 10.61 -14.50
CA GLU A 161 -12.88 9.68 -15.50
C GLU A 161 -11.35 9.49 -15.36
N ARG A 162 -10.84 8.28 -15.61
CA ARG A 162 -9.39 8.06 -15.72
C ARG A 162 -8.83 8.69 -17.02
N ARG A 163 -9.60 8.61 -18.08
CA ARG A 163 -9.22 9.16 -19.39
C ARG A 163 -9.10 10.67 -19.29
N GLY A 164 -7.96 11.22 -19.71
CA GLY A 164 -7.64 12.62 -19.61
C GLY A 164 -6.86 13.01 -18.37
N SER A 165 -6.70 12.12 -17.37
CA SER A 165 -5.88 12.38 -16.18
C SER A 165 -4.37 12.35 -16.49
N LEU A 166 -3.57 12.91 -15.59
CA LEU A 166 -2.11 12.84 -15.69
C LEU A 166 -1.64 11.37 -15.68
N LEU A 167 -2.22 10.51 -14.84
CA LEU A 167 -1.90 9.10 -14.82
C LEU A 167 -2.11 8.43 -16.18
N GLU A 168 -3.23 8.69 -16.84
CA GLU A 168 -3.48 8.12 -18.17
C GLU A 168 -2.49 8.61 -19.21
N ALA A 169 -2.17 9.90 -19.16
CA ALA A 169 -1.24 10.52 -20.09
C ALA A 169 0.19 9.93 -20.04
N ILE A 170 0.67 9.57 -18.83
CA ILE A 170 2.02 9.05 -18.62
C ILE A 170 2.09 7.52 -18.53
N ASP A 171 0.96 6.80 -18.34
CA ASP A 171 0.98 5.35 -18.20
C ASP A 171 1.38 4.66 -19.50
N ARG A 172 2.59 4.14 -19.51
CA ARG A 172 3.18 3.31 -20.57
C ARG A 172 3.62 1.97 -20.02
N THR A 173 3.09 1.58 -18.86
CA THR A 173 3.41 0.29 -18.22
C THR A 173 2.92 -0.87 -19.07
N VAL A 174 3.58 -2.03 -18.94
CA VAL A 174 3.26 -3.25 -19.68
C VAL A 174 2.69 -4.34 -18.77
N THR A 175 2.55 -4.06 -17.47
CA THR A 175 2.00 -4.99 -16.47
C THR A 175 0.98 -4.29 -15.58
N SER A 176 -0.01 -5.03 -15.08
CA SER A 176 -0.95 -4.48 -14.10
C SER A 176 -0.28 -4.11 -12.77
N ALA A 177 0.76 -4.84 -12.35
CA ALA A 177 1.56 -4.48 -11.18
C ALA A 177 2.31 -3.16 -11.39
N GLY A 178 2.91 -2.96 -12.56
CA GLY A 178 3.58 -1.71 -12.94
C GLY A 178 2.62 -0.52 -12.97
N SER A 179 1.41 -0.69 -13.51
CA SER A 179 0.39 0.37 -13.52
C SER A 179 -0.05 0.76 -12.10
N ARG A 180 -0.20 -0.22 -11.18
CA ARG A 180 -0.48 0.06 -9.77
C ARG A 180 0.66 0.83 -9.11
N LEU A 181 1.91 0.40 -9.32
CA LEU A 181 3.09 1.09 -8.78
C LEU A 181 3.22 2.52 -9.31
N LEU A 182 2.97 2.74 -10.61
CA LEU A 182 2.97 4.09 -11.18
C LEU A 182 1.91 4.97 -10.54
N ALA A 183 0.69 4.45 -10.38
CA ALA A 183 -0.40 5.14 -9.72
C ALA A 183 -0.05 5.50 -8.26
N GLN A 184 0.51 4.55 -7.50
CA GLN A 184 0.97 4.77 -6.13
C GLN A 184 2.06 5.85 -6.07
N ARG A 185 3.08 5.79 -6.93
CA ARG A 185 4.17 6.79 -6.98
C ARG A 185 3.66 8.18 -7.35
N LEU A 186 2.67 8.27 -8.23
CA LEU A 186 2.05 9.54 -8.62
C LEU A 186 1.17 10.10 -7.50
N SER A 187 0.42 9.26 -6.80
CA SER A 187 -0.43 9.68 -5.69
C SER A 187 0.37 10.09 -4.44
N ALA A 188 1.59 9.60 -4.29
CA ALA A 188 2.46 9.80 -3.14
C ALA A 188 3.90 10.15 -3.58
N PRO A 189 4.13 11.35 -4.15
CA PRO A 189 5.46 11.80 -4.53
C PRO A 189 6.39 11.87 -3.32
N LEU A 190 7.65 11.45 -3.50
CA LEU A 190 8.67 11.52 -2.44
C LEU A 190 9.03 12.97 -2.11
N THR A 191 9.48 13.20 -0.89
CA THR A 191 9.99 14.50 -0.41
C THR A 191 11.51 14.49 -0.20
N ASP A 192 12.13 13.32 0.00
CA ASP A 192 13.56 13.21 0.17
C ASP A 192 14.30 13.29 -1.17
N PRO A 193 15.18 14.31 -1.38
CA PRO A 193 15.92 14.47 -2.63
C PRO A 193 16.84 13.28 -2.97
N GLN A 194 17.38 12.59 -1.97
CA GLN A 194 18.25 11.44 -2.22
C GLN A 194 17.44 10.27 -2.78
N ALA A 195 16.29 9.97 -2.19
CA ALA A 195 15.40 8.94 -2.69
C ALA A 195 14.81 9.29 -4.06
N ILE A 196 14.53 10.57 -4.32
CA ILE A 196 14.09 11.06 -5.63
C ILE A 196 15.18 10.82 -6.67
N ASN A 197 16.41 11.26 -6.40
CA ASN A 197 17.54 11.09 -7.33
C ASN A 197 17.83 9.62 -7.60
N SER A 198 17.80 8.76 -6.59
CA SER A 198 17.97 7.31 -6.79
C SER A 198 16.95 6.72 -7.77
N ARG A 199 15.67 7.16 -7.70
CA ARG A 199 14.67 6.76 -8.70
C ARG A 199 14.94 7.33 -10.09
N LEU A 200 15.40 8.58 -10.16
CA LEU A 200 15.75 9.23 -11.43
C LEU A 200 16.95 8.57 -12.09
N ASP A 201 17.95 8.14 -11.32
CA ASP A 201 19.09 7.37 -11.83
C ASP A 201 18.64 6.03 -12.44
N GLY A 202 17.70 5.36 -11.79
CA GLY A 202 17.07 4.15 -12.35
C GLY A 202 16.31 4.40 -13.66
N VAL A 203 15.65 5.55 -13.78
CA VAL A 203 15.00 5.95 -15.04
C VAL A 203 16.03 6.30 -16.11
N ALA A 204 17.07 7.07 -15.75
CA ALA A 204 18.11 7.48 -16.68
C ALA A 204 18.82 6.28 -17.32
N SER A 205 19.15 5.25 -16.53
CA SER A 205 19.82 4.04 -17.03
C SER A 205 19.02 3.34 -18.15
N PHE A 206 17.68 3.36 -18.07
CA PHE A 206 16.83 2.80 -19.12
C PHE A 206 16.47 3.80 -20.22
N VAL A 207 16.63 5.11 -20.02
CA VAL A 207 16.53 6.11 -21.08
C VAL A 207 17.73 6.01 -22.00
N ASP A 208 18.92 5.86 -21.44
CA ASP A 208 20.19 5.82 -22.16
C ASP A 208 20.41 4.47 -22.86
N ASP A 209 20.00 3.36 -22.24
CA ASP A 209 20.07 2.03 -22.86
C ASP A 209 18.72 1.59 -23.43
N VAL A 210 18.48 1.94 -24.69
CA VAL A 210 17.25 1.60 -25.43
C VAL A 210 17.08 0.10 -25.59
N ALA A 211 18.18 -0.63 -25.76
CA ALA A 211 18.13 -2.10 -25.98
C ALA A 211 17.76 -2.81 -24.68
N ALA A 212 18.40 -2.47 -23.56
CA ALA A 212 18.04 -2.99 -22.24
C ALA A 212 16.59 -2.66 -21.87
N ARG A 213 16.16 -1.42 -22.13
CA ARG A 213 14.75 -1.03 -21.92
C ARG A 213 13.79 -1.88 -22.72
N ALA A 214 14.05 -2.13 -23.99
CA ALA A 214 13.18 -2.93 -24.84
C ALA A 214 13.13 -4.40 -24.37
N ASP A 215 14.26 -4.99 -24.02
CA ASP A 215 14.36 -6.35 -23.49
C ASP A 215 13.59 -6.49 -22.17
N MET A 216 13.83 -5.58 -21.20
CA MET A 216 13.10 -5.58 -19.92
C MET A 216 11.59 -5.46 -20.12
N ARG A 217 11.13 -4.57 -20.98
CA ARG A 217 9.70 -4.40 -21.26
C ARG A 217 9.10 -5.67 -21.88
N SER A 218 9.81 -6.34 -22.77
CA SER A 218 9.37 -7.60 -23.36
C SER A 218 9.20 -8.70 -22.31
N ARG A 219 10.18 -8.88 -21.44
CA ARG A 219 10.15 -9.86 -20.32
C ARG A 219 9.03 -9.54 -19.32
N LEU A 220 8.88 -8.28 -18.94
CA LEU A 220 7.80 -7.84 -18.05
C LEU A 220 6.43 -8.09 -18.67
N ALA A 221 6.24 -7.82 -19.96
CA ALA A 221 4.95 -8.06 -20.63
C ALA A 221 4.51 -9.54 -20.60
N ALA A 222 5.48 -10.46 -20.55
CA ALA A 222 5.22 -11.90 -20.42
C ALA A 222 4.97 -12.35 -18.97
N ALA A 223 5.31 -11.53 -17.98
CA ALA A 223 5.20 -11.88 -16.56
C ALA A 223 3.74 -11.75 -16.07
N PRO A 224 3.18 -12.81 -15.47
CA PRO A 224 1.83 -12.77 -14.91
C PRO A 224 1.76 -11.98 -13.60
N ASP A 225 0.55 -11.58 -13.21
CA ASP A 225 0.31 -10.93 -11.91
C ASP A 225 0.28 -11.96 -10.77
N LEU A 226 1.46 -12.25 -10.24
CA LEU A 226 1.70 -13.24 -9.19
C LEU A 226 0.90 -12.95 -7.92
N ALA A 227 0.91 -11.70 -7.46
CA ALA A 227 0.25 -11.31 -6.22
C ALA A 227 -1.25 -11.57 -6.27
N ARG A 228 -1.91 -11.20 -7.36
CA ARG A 228 -3.34 -11.46 -7.55
C ARG A 228 -3.67 -12.94 -7.71
N ALA A 229 -2.81 -13.71 -8.37
CA ALA A 229 -2.99 -15.15 -8.49
C ALA A 229 -2.92 -15.83 -7.12
N LEU A 230 -1.92 -15.45 -6.29
CA LEU A 230 -1.75 -15.95 -4.93
C LEU A 230 -2.95 -15.58 -4.05
N ALA A 231 -3.39 -14.32 -4.09
CA ALA A 231 -4.55 -13.86 -3.33
C ALA A 231 -5.82 -14.67 -3.66
N ARG A 232 -6.10 -14.93 -4.95
CA ARG A 232 -7.26 -15.75 -5.35
C ARG A 232 -7.17 -17.19 -4.84
N LEU A 233 -6.00 -17.80 -4.92
CA LEU A 233 -5.79 -19.16 -4.41
C LEU A 233 -6.00 -19.25 -2.91
N ALA A 234 -5.43 -18.33 -2.15
CA ALA A 234 -5.51 -18.33 -0.70
C ALA A 234 -6.95 -18.17 -0.18
N VAL A 235 -7.77 -17.36 -0.86
CA VAL A 235 -9.20 -17.25 -0.51
C VAL A 235 -10.07 -18.34 -1.16
N GLY A 236 -9.46 -19.37 -1.78
CA GLY A 236 -10.15 -20.51 -2.38
C GLY A 236 -11.01 -20.15 -3.59
N ARG A 237 -10.70 -19.05 -4.27
CA ARG A 237 -11.31 -18.63 -5.55
C ARG A 237 -10.41 -18.89 -6.74
N GLY A 238 -9.18 -19.38 -6.49
CA GLY A 238 -8.22 -19.70 -7.53
C GLY A 238 -8.46 -21.06 -8.17
N GLY A 239 -7.89 -21.24 -9.36
CA GLY A 239 -7.97 -22.46 -10.15
C GLY A 239 -6.63 -22.85 -10.77
N PRO A 240 -6.59 -23.87 -11.64
CA PRO A 240 -5.34 -24.31 -12.29
C PRO A 240 -4.59 -23.21 -13.04
N ARG A 241 -5.29 -22.22 -13.57
CA ARG A 241 -4.68 -21.06 -14.23
C ARG A 241 -3.90 -20.17 -13.26
N ASP A 242 -4.36 -20.06 -12.01
CA ASP A 242 -3.67 -19.27 -10.99
C ASP A 242 -2.41 -19.99 -10.51
N LEU A 243 -2.44 -21.33 -10.39
CA LEU A 243 -1.24 -22.14 -10.11
C LEU A 243 -0.20 -21.99 -11.24
N ALA A 244 -0.65 -22.05 -12.49
CA ALA A 244 0.23 -21.80 -13.64
C ALA A 244 0.81 -20.39 -13.62
N ALA A 245 0.01 -19.37 -13.28
CA ALA A 245 0.47 -17.99 -13.17
C ALA A 245 1.52 -17.83 -12.05
N ILE A 246 1.40 -18.53 -10.92
CA ILE A 246 2.42 -18.52 -9.87
C ILE A 246 3.72 -19.14 -10.36
N ARG A 247 3.65 -20.34 -10.96
CA ARG A 247 4.82 -21.01 -11.55
C ARG A 247 5.54 -20.08 -12.54
N ASP A 248 4.78 -19.54 -13.50
CA ASP A 248 5.31 -18.72 -14.58
C ASP A 248 5.84 -17.38 -14.06
N GLY A 249 5.21 -16.83 -13.00
CA GLY A 249 5.67 -15.63 -12.33
C GLY A 249 7.01 -15.82 -11.60
N ILE A 250 7.21 -16.96 -10.94
CA ILE A 250 8.50 -17.29 -10.29
C ILE A 250 9.60 -17.45 -11.37
N LEU A 251 9.29 -18.12 -12.47
CA LEU A 251 10.25 -18.28 -13.59
C LEU A 251 10.58 -16.91 -14.22
N ALA A 252 9.57 -16.06 -14.42
CA ALA A 252 9.75 -14.71 -14.94
C ALA A 252 10.61 -13.85 -13.99
N ALA A 253 10.41 -13.94 -12.67
CA ALA A 253 11.25 -13.22 -11.69
C ALA A 253 12.72 -13.64 -11.78
N ALA A 254 13.01 -14.94 -11.90
CA ALA A 254 14.36 -15.45 -12.06
C ALA A 254 14.99 -15.01 -13.40
N ASP A 255 14.21 -14.92 -14.46
CA ASP A 255 14.66 -14.44 -15.78
C ASP A 255 14.94 -12.93 -15.75
N LEU A 256 14.07 -12.15 -15.15
CA LEU A 256 14.27 -10.71 -14.92
C LEU A 256 15.51 -10.44 -14.06
N ALA A 257 15.72 -11.23 -12.99
CA ALA A 257 16.90 -11.11 -12.14
C ALA A 257 18.20 -11.32 -12.92
N ARG A 258 18.25 -12.32 -13.81
CA ARG A 258 19.42 -12.55 -14.66
C ARG A 258 19.66 -11.38 -15.62
N ALA A 259 18.62 -10.89 -16.25
CA ALA A 259 18.72 -9.79 -17.20
C ALA A 259 19.15 -8.47 -16.50
N LEU A 260 18.59 -8.16 -15.32
CA LEU A 260 19.00 -7.00 -14.51
C LEU A 260 20.45 -7.13 -14.04
N GLY A 261 20.90 -8.34 -13.64
CA GLY A 261 22.27 -8.60 -13.20
C GLY A 261 23.31 -8.50 -14.32
N SER A 262 22.90 -8.46 -15.60
CA SER A 262 23.79 -8.26 -16.74
C SER A 262 23.94 -6.79 -17.18
N LEU A 263 23.25 -5.86 -16.53
CA LEU A 263 23.42 -4.44 -16.79
C LEU A 263 24.81 -3.95 -16.34
N ASN A 264 25.45 -3.10 -17.14
CA ASN A 264 26.80 -2.58 -16.86
C ASN A 264 26.86 -1.71 -15.61
N GLU A 265 25.82 -0.92 -15.39
CA GLU A 265 25.62 -0.09 -14.19
C GLU A 265 24.22 -0.35 -13.64
N THR A 266 24.16 -0.65 -12.35
CA THR A 266 22.89 -0.97 -11.68
C THR A 266 22.63 0.07 -10.59
N PRO A 267 21.84 1.14 -10.86
CA PRO A 267 21.44 2.09 -9.84
C PRO A 267 20.75 1.42 -8.66
N GLU A 268 20.81 2.03 -7.48
CA GLU A 268 20.34 1.42 -6.23
C GLU A 268 18.85 1.00 -6.26
N ASP A 269 17.99 1.77 -6.92
CA ASP A 269 16.57 1.42 -7.08
C ASP A 269 16.42 0.09 -7.86
N ILE A 270 17.23 -0.09 -8.92
CA ILE A 270 17.26 -1.34 -9.72
C ILE A 270 17.94 -2.47 -8.95
N ALA A 271 19.03 -2.20 -8.23
CA ALA A 271 19.71 -3.18 -7.39
C ALA A 271 18.78 -3.71 -6.27
N SER A 272 17.96 -2.85 -5.70
CA SER A 272 16.94 -3.22 -4.72
C SER A 272 15.89 -4.15 -5.32
N ALA A 273 15.40 -3.84 -6.52
CA ALA A 273 14.46 -4.70 -7.25
C ALA A 273 15.08 -6.07 -7.56
N LEU A 274 16.35 -6.11 -8.01
CA LEU A 274 17.10 -7.33 -8.24
C LEU A 274 17.17 -8.21 -6.99
N ARG A 275 17.55 -7.63 -5.85
CA ARG A 275 17.58 -8.35 -4.56
C ARG A 275 16.22 -8.93 -4.18
N SER A 276 15.14 -8.22 -4.47
CA SER A 276 13.77 -8.69 -4.21
C SER A 276 13.38 -9.88 -5.09
N CYS A 277 13.81 -9.89 -6.35
CA CYS A 277 13.59 -11.03 -7.27
C CYS A 277 14.41 -12.29 -6.90
N GLN A 278 15.50 -12.14 -6.16
CA GLN A 278 16.39 -13.24 -5.76
C GLN A 278 16.04 -13.88 -4.42
N ARG A 279 15.19 -13.23 -3.61
CA ARG A 279 14.75 -13.80 -2.33
C ARG A 279 13.69 -14.88 -2.62
N PRO A 280 13.85 -16.09 -2.06
CA PRO A 280 12.75 -17.05 -2.03
C PRO A 280 11.59 -16.43 -1.24
N ALA A 281 10.39 -16.55 -1.80
CA ALA A 281 9.15 -16.09 -1.15
C ALA A 281 8.82 -16.97 0.07
#